data_06fb1107397b4e9db5eddc90a3030f82
#
_entry.id   06fb1107397b4e9db5eddc90a3030f82
#
_cell.length_a   1.000
_cell.length_b   1.000
_cell.length_c   1.000
_cell.angle_alpha   90.00
_cell.angle_beta   90.00
_cell.angle_gamma   90.00
#
_symmetry.space_group_name_H-M   'P 1'
#
loop_
_entity.id
_entity.type
_entity.pdbx_description
1 polymer ?
#
loop_
_entity_poly.entity_id
_entity_poly.type
_entity_poly.pdbx_seq_one_letter_code
_entity_poly.pdbx_strand_id
1 'polypeptide(L)'
;MTFTKSVLLGVTAAALMTTGAQAADLLMPANQIYDSPLFNFEGFYVGGTAGLGAFPGPGGSGMIGVVVGANFAVTDALMTGVEFQGDALWNGGGLYGFDALFLGKLGGFLSDDMLVYGTAGGGWIANTPSYGIGAGIEMAIAPQVSVRGEGMITGAWGAGISGGKITAGVLWHLN
;
A
#
# COMPACT_ATOMS: atom_id res chain seq x y z
N MET A 1 22.87 -8.08 15.03
CA MET A 1 23.54 -7.33 13.93
C MET A 1 22.92 -7.57 12.54
N THR A 2 21.82 -8.32 12.43
CA THR A 2 21.12 -8.67 11.18
C THR A 2 19.90 -7.76 10.89
N PHE A 3 19.32 -7.16 11.90
CA PHE A 3 18.11 -6.33 11.78
C PHE A 3 18.33 -5.03 11.00
N THR A 4 19.46 -4.36 11.23
CA THR A 4 19.83 -3.11 10.53
C THR A 4 20.03 -3.30 9.02
N LYS A 5 20.46 -4.48 8.58
CA LYS A 5 20.68 -4.77 7.15
C LYS A 5 19.37 -4.99 6.41
N SER A 6 18.35 -5.55 7.06
CA SER A 6 17.04 -5.81 6.44
C SER A 6 16.22 -4.53 6.29
N VAL A 7 16.31 -3.60 7.25
CA VAL A 7 15.66 -2.28 7.17
C VAL A 7 16.31 -1.44 6.06
N LEU A 8 17.65 -1.52 5.91
CA LEU A 8 18.36 -0.78 4.85
C LEU A 8 17.98 -1.27 3.45
N LEU A 9 17.75 -2.59 3.28
CA LEU A 9 17.33 -3.16 2.00
C LEU A 9 15.91 -2.73 1.61
N GLY A 10 15.00 -2.60 2.58
CA GLY A 10 13.63 -2.11 2.35
C GLY A 10 13.57 -0.64 1.91
N VAL A 11 14.39 0.20 2.54
CA VAL A 11 14.48 1.64 2.19
C VAL A 11 15.16 1.83 0.83
N THR A 12 16.14 1.01 0.48
CA THR A 12 16.84 1.10 -0.82
C THR A 12 15.94 0.65 -1.98
N ALA A 13 15.06 -0.34 -1.78
CA ALA A 13 14.09 -0.76 -2.78
C ALA A 13 13.03 0.33 -3.06
N ALA A 14 12.59 1.07 -2.05
CA ALA A 14 11.68 2.20 -2.21
C ALA A 14 12.32 3.37 -2.97
N ALA A 15 13.62 3.62 -2.76
CA ALA A 15 14.36 4.70 -3.45
C ALA A 15 14.62 4.40 -4.95
N LEU A 16 14.70 3.12 -5.34
CA LEU A 16 14.94 2.71 -6.73
C LEU A 16 13.70 2.83 -7.62
N MET A 17 12.49 2.91 -7.04
CA MET A 17 11.26 3.10 -7.82
C MET A 17 11.03 4.55 -8.26
N THR A 18 11.74 5.53 -7.70
CA THR A 18 11.58 6.95 -8.04
C THR A 18 12.33 7.39 -9.30
N THR A 19 13.25 6.58 -9.84
CA THR A 19 14.07 6.94 -10.99
C THR A 19 13.53 6.42 -12.33
N GLY A 20 12.46 5.61 -12.33
CA GLY A 20 11.87 5.03 -13.55
C GLY A 20 10.78 5.87 -14.24
N ALA A 21 10.27 6.91 -13.59
CA ALA A 21 9.09 7.63 -14.07
C ALA A 21 9.37 8.73 -15.11
N GLN A 22 10.63 9.02 -15.44
CA GLN A 22 10.97 10.11 -16.36
C GLN A 22 11.01 9.72 -17.85
N ALA A 23 10.85 8.46 -18.20
CA ALA A 23 11.02 8.00 -19.58
C ALA A 23 9.72 7.90 -20.40
N ALA A 24 8.55 8.09 -19.81
CA ALA A 24 7.26 7.92 -20.50
C ALA A 24 6.69 9.21 -21.12
N ASP A 25 7.27 10.38 -20.81
CA ASP A 25 6.70 11.69 -21.21
C ASP A 25 7.15 12.19 -22.60
N LEU A 26 7.90 11.42 -23.37
CA LEU A 26 8.52 11.90 -24.61
C LEU A 26 7.80 11.53 -25.91
N LEU A 27 6.64 10.88 -25.87
CA LEU A 27 5.94 10.42 -27.08
C LEU A 27 4.43 10.70 -27.14
N MET A 28 3.89 11.61 -26.35
CA MET A 28 2.51 12.04 -26.54
C MET A 28 2.46 13.31 -27.38
N PRO A 29 1.82 13.29 -28.58
CA PRO A 29 1.55 14.51 -29.32
C PRO A 29 0.60 15.41 -28.52
N ALA A 30 0.98 16.67 -28.35
CA ALA A 30 0.35 17.69 -27.51
C ALA A 30 -1.05 18.17 -27.96
N ASN A 31 -1.88 17.30 -28.54
CA ASN A 31 -3.20 17.68 -29.06
C ASN A 31 -4.30 16.64 -28.83
N GLN A 32 -4.35 16.01 -27.66
CA GLN A 32 -5.59 15.39 -27.22
C GLN A 32 -5.90 15.94 -25.82
N ILE A 33 -6.76 16.97 -25.79
CA ILE A 33 -7.55 17.29 -24.62
C ILE A 33 -8.48 16.08 -24.45
N TYR A 34 -7.98 15.03 -23.81
CA TYR A 34 -8.84 14.06 -23.19
C TYR A 34 -9.43 14.76 -21.98
N ASP A 35 -10.68 15.15 -22.10
CA ASP A 35 -11.58 15.32 -20.98
C ASP A 35 -11.72 13.92 -20.36
N SER A 36 -10.68 13.43 -19.71
CA SER A 36 -10.75 12.21 -18.91
C SER A 36 -11.69 12.55 -17.77
N PRO A 37 -12.75 11.78 -17.54
CA PRO A 37 -13.52 11.94 -16.33
C PRO A 37 -12.53 11.88 -15.16
N LEU A 38 -12.49 12.97 -14.38
CA LEU A 38 -11.64 13.07 -13.18
C LEU A 38 -11.80 11.79 -12.39
N PHE A 39 -10.69 11.10 -12.12
CA PHE A 39 -10.74 9.86 -11.33
C PHE A 39 -11.30 10.19 -9.94
N ASN A 40 -12.28 9.43 -9.51
CA ASN A 40 -12.86 9.62 -8.20
C ASN A 40 -12.31 8.58 -7.22
N PHE A 41 -11.48 9.03 -6.27
CA PHE A 41 -10.95 8.19 -5.20
C PHE A 41 -11.97 7.92 -4.08
N GLU A 42 -13.10 8.64 -4.03
CA GLU A 42 -14.14 8.44 -3.03
C GLU A 42 -14.92 7.14 -3.29
N GLY A 43 -15.56 6.65 -2.24
CA GLY A 43 -16.41 5.47 -2.30
C GLY A 43 -15.67 4.19 -1.95
N PHE A 44 -16.29 3.07 -2.27
CA PHE A 44 -15.75 1.74 -1.99
C PHE A 44 -14.74 1.32 -3.04
N TYR A 45 -13.75 0.56 -2.62
CA TYR A 45 -12.79 -0.08 -3.51
C TYR A 45 -12.43 -1.48 -3.03
N VAL A 46 -12.01 -2.30 -3.98
CA VAL A 46 -11.47 -3.65 -3.75
C VAL A 46 -10.24 -3.83 -4.63
N GLY A 47 -9.27 -4.59 -4.17
CA GLY A 47 -8.07 -4.81 -4.95
C GLY A 47 -7.28 -6.04 -4.57
N GLY A 48 -6.28 -6.34 -5.39
CA GLY A 48 -5.27 -7.34 -5.14
C GLY A 48 -3.92 -6.69 -4.85
N THR A 49 -3.17 -7.29 -3.94
CA THR A 49 -1.84 -6.84 -3.53
C THR A 49 -0.83 -7.96 -3.63
N ALA A 50 0.43 -7.62 -3.88
CA ALA A 50 1.56 -8.51 -3.74
C ALA A 50 2.73 -7.74 -3.11
N GLY A 51 3.57 -8.43 -2.36
CA GLY A 51 4.65 -7.75 -1.66
C GLY A 51 5.65 -8.66 -0.99
N LEU A 52 6.51 -8.01 -0.23
CA LEU A 52 7.54 -8.62 0.59
C LEU A 52 7.46 -8.07 2.01
N GLY A 53 7.73 -8.91 2.99
CA GLY A 53 7.78 -8.53 4.39
C GLY A 53 8.89 -9.21 5.14
N ALA A 54 9.21 -8.67 6.31
CA ALA A 54 10.09 -9.30 7.27
C ALA A 54 9.43 -9.23 8.64
N PHE A 55 9.16 -10.39 9.22
CA PHE A 55 8.47 -10.53 10.51
C PHE A 55 9.32 -11.34 11.49
N PRO A 56 9.11 -11.16 12.81
CA PRO A 56 9.79 -11.98 13.81
C PRO A 56 9.49 -13.47 13.60
N GLY A 57 10.51 -14.31 13.71
CA GLY A 57 10.43 -15.76 13.55
C GLY A 57 10.74 -16.21 12.13
N PRO A 58 9.79 -16.10 11.17
CA PRO A 58 10.03 -16.62 9.80
C PRO A 58 11.03 -15.81 8.97
N GLY A 59 11.33 -14.56 9.35
CA GLY A 59 12.24 -13.71 8.58
C GLY A 59 11.59 -13.13 7.33
N GLY A 60 12.28 -13.19 6.19
CA GLY A 60 11.82 -12.68 4.90
C GLY A 60 10.69 -13.53 4.32
N SER A 61 9.64 -12.87 3.83
CA SER A 61 8.42 -13.49 3.34
C SER A 61 7.92 -12.80 2.08
N GLY A 62 7.44 -13.60 1.12
CA GLY A 62 6.57 -13.11 0.06
C GLY A 62 5.13 -13.06 0.56
N MET A 63 4.31 -12.19 -0.03
CA MET A 63 2.89 -12.10 0.28
C MET A 63 2.06 -11.82 -0.98
N ILE A 64 0.83 -12.30 -0.95
CA ILE A 64 -0.22 -11.95 -1.90
C ILE A 64 -1.51 -11.80 -1.11
N GLY A 65 -2.29 -10.80 -1.44
CA GLY A 65 -3.46 -10.49 -0.64
C GLY A 65 -4.55 -9.75 -1.38
N VAL A 66 -5.54 -9.41 -0.58
CA VAL A 66 -6.69 -8.61 -1.01
C VAL A 66 -6.81 -7.40 -0.09
N VAL A 67 -7.38 -6.34 -0.65
CA VAL A 67 -7.72 -5.13 0.07
C VAL A 67 -9.15 -4.74 -0.24
N VAL A 68 -9.87 -4.29 0.78
CA VAL A 68 -11.21 -3.72 0.65
C VAL A 68 -11.26 -2.47 1.52
N GLY A 69 -11.78 -1.38 0.99
CA GLY A 69 -11.85 -0.14 1.74
C GLY A 69 -12.93 0.80 1.27
N ALA A 70 -13.05 1.89 2.00
CA ALA A 70 -13.90 3.02 1.64
C ALA A 70 -13.18 4.33 1.96
N ASN A 71 -13.19 5.23 1.01
CA ASN A 71 -12.61 6.57 1.12
C ASN A 71 -13.72 7.63 1.14
N PHE A 72 -13.49 8.70 1.89
CA PHE A 72 -14.40 9.83 2.07
C PHE A 72 -13.61 11.13 1.94
N ALA A 73 -14.03 12.06 1.06
CA ALA A 73 -13.43 13.39 1.01
C ALA A 73 -13.76 14.15 2.30
N VAL A 74 -12.75 14.76 2.88
CA VAL A 74 -12.89 15.70 4.00
C VAL A 74 -12.90 17.13 3.48
N THR A 75 -12.07 17.39 2.49
CA THR A 75 -11.99 18.63 1.72
C THR A 75 -11.54 18.28 0.30
N ASP A 76 -11.53 19.26 -0.60
CA ASP A 76 -10.99 19.08 -1.97
C ASP A 76 -9.52 18.63 -2.00
N ALA A 77 -8.76 18.83 -0.91
CA ALA A 77 -7.36 18.47 -0.81
C ALA A 77 -7.09 17.26 0.09
N LEU A 78 -8.05 16.86 0.94
CA LEU A 78 -7.85 15.84 1.98
C LEU A 78 -8.91 14.75 1.90
N MET A 79 -8.45 13.53 2.03
CA MET A 79 -9.27 12.31 2.08
C MET A 79 -8.98 11.51 3.35
N THR A 80 -10.01 10.91 3.92
CA THR A 80 -9.91 9.90 4.96
C THR A 80 -10.53 8.60 4.50
N GLY A 81 -10.24 7.50 5.18
CA GLY A 81 -10.82 6.21 4.82
C GLY A 81 -10.60 5.14 5.87
N VAL A 82 -11.23 4.01 5.63
CA VAL A 82 -11.02 2.77 6.38
C VAL A 82 -10.72 1.66 5.41
N GLU A 83 -9.85 0.75 5.81
CA GLU A 83 -9.34 -0.31 4.94
C GLU A 83 -9.15 -1.60 5.72
N PHE A 84 -9.50 -2.71 5.09
CA PHE A 84 -9.10 -4.06 5.50
C PHE A 84 -8.07 -4.59 4.52
N GLN A 85 -6.94 -5.08 5.03
CA GLN A 85 -5.92 -5.81 4.28
C GLN A 85 -5.85 -7.24 4.77
N GLY A 86 -5.90 -8.21 3.85
CA GLY A 86 -5.72 -9.63 4.15
C GLY A 86 -4.67 -10.23 3.23
N ASP A 87 -3.55 -10.70 3.79
CA ASP A 87 -2.44 -11.26 3.01
C ASP A 87 -2.15 -12.70 3.43
N ALA A 88 -1.84 -13.57 2.47
CA ALA A 88 -1.24 -14.87 2.71
C ALA A 88 0.28 -14.75 2.63
N LEU A 89 0.98 -15.37 3.57
CA LEU A 89 2.41 -15.21 3.81
C LEU A 89 3.18 -16.48 3.48
N TRP A 90 4.20 -16.36 2.62
CA TRP A 90 5.08 -17.47 2.21
C TRP A 90 6.55 -17.19 2.53
N ASN A 91 7.26 -18.26 2.88
CA ASN A 91 8.71 -18.27 2.95
C ASN A 91 9.28 -19.50 2.23
N GLY A 92 10.56 -19.78 2.39
CA GLY A 92 11.20 -20.95 1.77
C GLY A 92 10.62 -22.31 2.18
N GLY A 93 9.83 -22.39 3.24
CA GLY A 93 9.11 -23.59 3.70
C GLY A 93 7.66 -23.68 3.19
N GLY A 94 7.17 -22.70 2.43
CA GLY A 94 5.79 -22.65 1.93
C GLY A 94 4.92 -21.63 2.65
N LEU A 95 3.60 -21.78 2.55
CA LEU A 95 2.60 -20.96 3.25
C LEU A 95 2.72 -21.19 4.76
N TYR A 96 2.94 -20.13 5.55
CA TYR A 96 3.09 -20.25 7.00
C TYR A 96 2.09 -19.43 7.82
N GLY A 97 1.33 -18.53 7.20
CA GLY A 97 0.36 -17.72 7.93
C GLY A 97 -0.42 -16.76 7.06
N PHE A 98 -1.26 -16.00 7.73
CA PHE A 98 -2.09 -14.95 7.14
C PHE A 98 -1.99 -13.67 7.98
N ASP A 99 -2.09 -12.54 7.30
CA ASP A 99 -2.35 -11.23 7.91
C ASP A 99 -3.81 -10.86 7.78
N ALA A 100 -4.32 -10.14 8.76
CA ALA A 100 -5.63 -9.49 8.73
C ALA A 100 -5.52 -8.17 9.50
N LEU A 101 -5.47 -7.05 8.80
CA LEU A 101 -5.31 -5.72 9.38
C LEU A 101 -6.50 -4.83 9.05
N PHE A 102 -7.00 -4.10 10.05
CA PHE A 102 -7.96 -3.02 9.92
C PHE A 102 -7.24 -1.69 10.13
N LEU A 103 -7.31 -0.82 9.14
CA LEU A 103 -6.52 0.41 9.06
C LEU A 103 -7.42 1.62 8.86
N GLY A 104 -7.13 2.71 9.58
CA GLY A 104 -7.55 4.03 9.20
C GLY A 104 -6.56 4.60 8.16
N LYS A 105 -7.07 5.36 7.20
CA LYS A 105 -6.31 6.00 6.13
C LYS A 105 -6.55 7.51 6.16
N LEU A 106 -5.51 8.29 6.01
CA LEU A 106 -5.58 9.74 5.83
C LEU A 106 -4.62 10.13 4.70
N GLY A 107 -5.10 10.85 3.72
CA GLY A 107 -4.32 11.21 2.54
C GLY A 107 -4.57 12.62 2.06
N GLY A 108 -3.67 13.09 1.18
CA GLY A 108 -3.77 14.35 0.46
C GLY A 108 -3.51 14.13 -1.03
N PHE A 109 -4.23 14.88 -1.87
CA PHE A 109 -4.03 14.84 -3.30
C PHE A 109 -2.78 15.63 -3.70
N LEU A 110 -1.89 15.01 -4.46
CA LEU A 110 -0.76 15.69 -5.13
C LEU A 110 -1.17 16.22 -6.50
N SER A 111 -2.10 15.55 -7.14
CA SER A 111 -2.74 15.91 -8.40
C SER A 111 -4.11 15.22 -8.49
N ASP A 112 -4.89 15.49 -9.53
CA ASP A 112 -6.22 14.93 -9.71
C ASP A 112 -6.21 13.40 -9.84
N ASP A 113 -5.07 12.82 -10.21
CA ASP A 113 -4.87 11.38 -10.43
C ASP A 113 -3.93 10.72 -9.39
N MET A 114 -3.42 11.49 -8.41
CA MET A 114 -2.40 11.01 -7.47
C MET A 114 -2.71 11.39 -6.02
N LEU A 115 -2.80 10.37 -5.16
CA LEU A 115 -3.04 10.45 -3.72
C LEU A 115 -1.83 9.94 -2.95
N VAL A 116 -1.33 10.71 -1.99
CA VAL A 116 -0.36 10.25 -0.97
C VAL A 116 -1.10 10.10 0.35
N TYR A 117 -0.85 9.00 1.05
CA TYR A 117 -1.59 8.70 2.27
C TYR A 117 -0.72 8.04 3.34
N GLY A 118 -1.18 8.18 4.58
CA GLY A 118 -0.73 7.40 5.72
C GLY A 118 -1.81 6.44 6.19
N THR A 119 -1.41 5.30 6.74
CA THR A 119 -2.29 4.29 7.33
C THR A 119 -1.85 3.96 8.74
N ALA A 120 -2.79 3.68 9.61
CA ALA A 120 -2.51 3.16 10.96
C ALA A 120 -3.66 2.29 11.45
N GLY A 121 -3.34 1.22 12.16
CA GLY A 121 -4.37 0.35 12.72
C GLY A 121 -3.81 -0.92 13.33
N GLY A 122 -4.63 -1.95 13.40
CA GLY A 122 -4.23 -3.20 14.01
C GLY A 122 -5.06 -4.39 13.56
N GLY A 123 -4.63 -5.55 14.00
CA GLY A 123 -5.21 -6.83 13.66
C GLY A 123 -4.30 -7.98 14.06
N TRP A 124 -4.10 -8.91 13.16
CA TRP A 124 -3.26 -10.08 13.36
C TRP A 124 -2.26 -10.25 12.21
N ILE A 125 -1.02 -10.56 12.54
CA ILE A 125 0.03 -10.96 11.60
C ILE A 125 0.53 -12.33 12.04
N ALA A 126 0.37 -13.35 11.18
CA ALA A 126 0.75 -14.74 11.48
C ALA A 126 0.24 -15.21 12.85
N ASN A 127 -1.05 -14.96 13.16
CA ASN A 127 -1.74 -15.26 14.43
C ASN A 127 -1.26 -14.44 15.65
N THR A 128 -0.44 -13.44 15.47
CA THR A 128 0.01 -12.54 16.55
C THR A 128 -0.77 -11.24 16.49
N PRO A 129 -1.47 -10.81 17.58
CA PRO A 129 -2.10 -9.50 17.66
C PRO A 129 -1.05 -8.40 17.44
N SER A 130 -1.25 -7.58 16.41
CA SER A 130 -0.23 -6.66 15.91
C SER A 130 -0.83 -5.32 15.53
N TYR A 131 0.00 -4.28 15.50
CA TYR A 131 -0.30 -2.98 14.91
C TYR A 131 0.53 -2.75 13.66
N GLY A 132 0.06 -1.87 12.80
CA GLY A 132 0.79 -1.39 11.61
C GLY A 132 0.65 0.11 11.45
N ILE A 133 1.72 0.75 11.02
CA ILE A 133 1.75 2.16 10.60
C ILE A 133 2.44 2.21 9.26
N GLY A 134 1.78 2.76 8.26
CA GLY A 134 2.25 2.77 6.89
C GLY A 134 2.10 4.11 6.20
N ALA A 135 2.70 4.20 5.04
CA ALA A 135 2.50 5.28 4.08
C ALA A 135 2.56 4.73 2.66
N GLY A 136 1.82 5.35 1.76
CA GLY A 136 1.74 4.91 0.39
C GLY A 136 1.39 6.03 -0.58
N ILE A 137 1.48 5.66 -1.83
CA ILE A 137 1.05 6.46 -2.97
C ILE A 137 0.10 5.62 -3.82
N GLU A 138 -0.97 6.25 -4.28
CA GLU A 138 -1.97 5.65 -5.15
C GLU A 138 -2.14 6.53 -6.38
N MET A 139 -2.15 5.94 -7.57
CA MET A 139 -2.22 6.65 -8.83
C MET A 139 -3.31 6.03 -9.71
N ALA A 140 -4.22 6.85 -10.22
CA ALA A 140 -5.22 6.46 -11.20
C ALA A 140 -4.56 6.13 -12.53
N ILE A 141 -4.94 4.99 -13.13
CA ILE A 141 -4.44 4.55 -14.44
C ILE A 141 -5.56 4.33 -15.46
N ALA A 142 -6.81 4.28 -14.98
CA ALA A 142 -8.00 4.15 -15.80
C ALA A 142 -9.21 4.68 -15.01
N PRO A 143 -10.38 4.93 -15.60
CA PRO A 143 -11.50 5.60 -14.94
C PRO A 143 -11.96 5.01 -13.60
N GLN A 144 -11.72 3.73 -13.36
CA GLN A 144 -12.07 3.04 -12.11
C GLN A 144 -10.91 2.23 -11.53
N VAL A 145 -9.71 2.33 -12.11
CA VAL A 145 -8.57 1.51 -11.71
C VAL A 145 -7.41 2.39 -11.26
N SER A 146 -6.91 2.12 -10.09
CA SER A 146 -5.67 2.71 -9.59
C SER A 146 -4.61 1.64 -9.30
N VAL A 147 -3.37 2.07 -9.26
CA VAL A 147 -2.23 1.29 -8.76
C VAL A 147 -1.70 1.95 -7.51
N ARG A 148 -1.23 1.15 -6.56
CA ARG A 148 -0.65 1.69 -5.33
C ARG A 148 0.65 1.00 -4.94
N GLY A 149 1.51 1.74 -4.23
CA GLY A 149 2.64 1.23 -3.47
C GLY A 149 2.53 1.67 -2.02
N GLU A 150 2.74 0.75 -1.08
CA GLU A 150 2.65 1.04 0.35
C GLU A 150 3.81 0.39 1.10
N GLY A 151 4.42 1.12 2.02
CA GLY A 151 5.37 0.63 3.00
C GLY A 151 4.78 0.72 4.41
N MET A 152 4.93 -0.34 5.20
CA MET A 152 4.37 -0.42 6.55
C MET A 152 5.39 -0.99 7.53
N ILE A 153 5.54 -0.37 8.69
CA ILE A 153 6.20 -0.95 9.86
C ILE A 153 5.16 -1.61 10.76
N THR A 154 5.52 -2.72 11.38
CA THR A 154 4.62 -3.52 12.21
C THR A 154 5.25 -3.91 13.53
N GLY A 155 4.43 -4.19 14.52
CA GLY A 155 4.86 -4.69 15.82
C GLY A 155 3.73 -5.39 16.56
N ALA A 156 4.07 -6.31 17.46
CA ALA A 156 3.09 -6.92 18.34
C ALA A 156 2.61 -5.89 19.38
N TRP A 157 1.31 -5.98 19.78
CA TRP A 157 0.77 -5.12 20.83
C TRP A 157 1.54 -5.30 22.14
N GLY A 158 1.95 -4.18 22.72
CA GLY A 158 2.77 -4.16 23.93
C GLY A 158 4.26 -4.37 23.69
N ALA A 159 4.69 -4.55 22.46
CA ALA A 159 6.10 -4.62 22.07
C ALA A 159 6.44 -3.47 21.08
N GLY A 160 7.73 -3.24 20.87
CA GLY A 160 8.21 -2.27 19.90
C GLY A 160 8.04 -2.75 18.45
N ILE A 161 8.49 -1.91 17.51
CA ILE A 161 8.55 -2.24 16.08
C ILE A 161 9.43 -3.48 15.90
N SER A 162 8.90 -4.50 15.25
CA SER A 162 9.57 -5.79 15.09
C SER A 162 9.57 -6.32 13.67
N GLY A 163 8.80 -5.71 12.77
CA GLY A 163 8.68 -6.12 11.38
C GLY A 163 8.27 -4.99 10.46
N GLY A 164 8.07 -5.34 9.21
CA GLY A 164 7.54 -4.44 8.20
C GLY A 164 7.26 -5.15 6.90
N LYS A 165 6.46 -4.51 6.06
CA LYS A 165 6.12 -4.99 4.72
C LYS A 165 6.13 -3.85 3.71
N ILE A 166 6.38 -4.19 2.45
CA ILE A 166 6.18 -3.34 1.29
C ILE A 166 5.29 -4.09 0.31
N THR A 167 4.25 -3.43 -0.17
CA THR A 167 3.26 -4.00 -1.08
C THR A 167 3.04 -3.09 -2.28
N ALA A 168 2.75 -3.71 -3.42
CA ALA A 168 2.17 -3.06 -4.57
C ALA A 168 0.81 -3.69 -4.86
N GLY A 169 -0.14 -2.91 -5.39
CA GLY A 169 -1.50 -3.39 -5.64
C GLY A 169 -2.18 -2.71 -6.80
N VAL A 170 -3.23 -3.35 -7.26
CA VAL A 170 -4.20 -2.80 -8.23
C VAL A 170 -5.54 -2.75 -7.55
N LEU A 171 -6.20 -1.61 -7.58
CA LEU A 171 -7.47 -1.35 -6.95
C LEU A 171 -8.54 -1.04 -8.00
N TRP A 172 -9.74 -1.50 -7.75
CA TRP A 172 -10.94 -1.19 -8.50
C TRP A 172 -11.88 -0.36 -7.62
N HIS A 173 -12.19 0.86 -8.04
CA HIS A 173 -13.12 1.76 -7.39
C HIS A 173 -14.54 1.50 -7.89
N LEU A 174 -15.49 1.37 -6.95
CA LEU A 174 -16.89 0.95 -7.19
C LEU A 174 -17.85 2.15 -7.19
N ASN A 175 -17.45 3.28 -7.75
CA ASN A 175 -18.19 4.54 -7.83
C ASN A 175 -18.72 4.82 -9.23
#